data_8990e9c01463327549feb7bbdb606f53
#
_entry.id   8990e9c01463327549feb7bbdb606f53
#
_cell.length_a   1.000
_cell.length_b   1.000
_cell.length_c   1.000
_cell.angle_alpha   90.00
_cell.angle_beta   90.00
_cell.angle_gamma   90.00
#
_symmetry.space_group_name_H-M   'P 1'
#
loop_
_entity.id
_entity.type
_entity.pdbx_description
1 polymer ?
#
loop_
_entity_poly.entity_id
_entity_poly.type
_entity_poly.pdbx_seq_one_letter_code
_entity_poly.pdbx_strand_id
1 'polypeptide(L)'
;MAPCLFIEIRFNKIFMNMTNSVLDCIKTRRSIRRYKPEQIKDEELQAVLEAGTFAPTGMGYQDPWIVAVQNPEIIAKLSEMNKKFYTGAGDPYYGAPTIVLVFGSSPEKWRNSTNDGTLVLGNMMIAAHSIGLGSCWINREREMFATEEGKALMKQFGLPDGLVGIGSIALGYPASFPPTVKPRKEGYFRVIK
;
A
#
# COMPACT_ATOMS: atom_id res chain seq x y z
N MET A 1 -17.44 -1.75 -47.86
CA MET A 1 -16.78 -1.93 -46.55
C MET A 1 -15.95 -0.68 -46.27
N ALA A 2 -16.39 0.18 -45.40
CA ALA A 2 -15.67 1.40 -44.97
C ALA A 2 -15.07 1.17 -43.60
N PRO A 3 -13.84 1.55 -43.36
CA PRO A 3 -13.17 1.26 -42.08
C PRO A 3 -13.62 2.21 -40.97
N CYS A 4 -13.82 1.65 -39.82
CA CYS A 4 -14.19 2.27 -38.56
C CYS A 4 -13.00 3.07 -38.00
N LEU A 5 -12.79 4.32 -38.44
CA LEU A 5 -11.59 5.11 -38.10
C LEU A 5 -11.88 6.42 -37.30
N PHE A 6 -13.10 6.64 -36.79
CA PHE A 6 -13.43 7.97 -36.28
C PHE A 6 -13.80 8.07 -34.80
N ILE A 7 -13.66 7.01 -33.99
CA ILE A 7 -14.14 7.03 -32.60
C ILE A 7 -13.02 7.29 -31.55
N GLU A 8 -11.75 7.04 -31.90
CA GLU A 8 -10.65 7.18 -30.91
C GLU A 8 -10.30 8.63 -30.52
N ILE A 9 -10.51 9.59 -31.42
CA ILE A 9 -10.02 10.97 -31.22
C ILE A 9 -10.90 11.78 -30.24
N ARG A 10 -12.18 11.45 -30.08
CA ARG A 10 -13.07 12.21 -29.19
C ARG A 10 -12.98 11.83 -27.70
N PHE A 11 -12.58 10.59 -27.38
CA PHE A 11 -12.49 10.15 -25.99
C PHE A 11 -11.30 10.73 -25.22
N ASN A 12 -10.16 10.89 -25.88
CA ASN A 12 -8.98 11.48 -25.23
C ASN A 12 -9.18 12.95 -24.82
N LYS A 13 -10.01 13.70 -25.53
CA LYS A 13 -10.22 15.14 -25.28
C LYS A 13 -11.20 15.42 -24.14
N ILE A 14 -12.17 14.54 -23.89
CA ILE A 14 -13.17 14.72 -22.82
C ILE A 14 -12.60 14.34 -21.45
N PHE A 15 -11.75 13.32 -21.37
CA PHE A 15 -11.11 12.90 -20.10
C PHE A 15 -9.95 13.79 -19.66
N MET A 16 -9.34 14.58 -20.55
CA MET A 16 -8.21 15.44 -20.23
C MET A 16 -8.57 16.69 -19.38
N ASN A 17 -9.85 17.03 -19.28
CA ASN A 17 -10.30 18.25 -18.58
C ASN A 17 -10.98 17.99 -17.22
N MET A 18 -11.21 16.74 -16.82
CA MET A 18 -11.72 16.45 -15.47
C MET A 18 -10.56 16.26 -14.51
N THR A 19 -10.25 17.26 -13.73
CA THR A 19 -9.26 17.20 -12.65
C THR A 19 -9.86 17.75 -11.35
N ASN A 20 -9.42 17.18 -10.24
CA ASN A 20 -9.67 17.67 -8.89
C ASN A 20 -8.56 17.15 -7.98
N SER A 21 -8.49 17.64 -6.75
CA SER A 21 -7.43 17.27 -5.81
C SER A 21 -7.28 15.76 -5.60
N VAL A 22 -8.38 15.00 -5.62
CA VAL A 22 -8.36 13.54 -5.47
C VAL A 22 -7.74 12.87 -6.69
N LEU A 23 -8.17 13.23 -7.90
CA LEU A 23 -7.62 12.69 -9.14
C LEU A 23 -6.14 13.04 -9.31
N ASP A 24 -5.75 14.25 -8.92
CA ASP A 24 -4.36 14.70 -8.99
C ASP A 24 -3.50 13.93 -7.98
N CYS A 25 -3.99 13.72 -6.75
CA CYS A 25 -3.32 12.90 -5.75
C CYS A 25 -3.08 11.47 -6.27
N ILE A 26 -4.11 10.82 -6.82
CA ILE A 26 -4.00 9.47 -7.39
C ILE A 26 -2.95 9.43 -8.53
N LYS A 27 -2.98 10.41 -9.43
CA LYS A 27 -2.08 10.47 -10.60
C LYS A 27 -0.63 10.81 -10.24
N THR A 28 -0.42 11.59 -9.18
CA THR A 28 0.91 12.08 -8.78
C THR A 28 1.61 11.23 -7.73
N ARG A 29 0.86 10.40 -6.97
CA ARG A 29 1.45 9.48 -6.00
C ARG A 29 2.54 8.59 -6.62
N ARG A 30 3.66 8.48 -5.91
CA ARG A 30 4.80 7.60 -6.29
C ARG A 30 5.24 6.73 -5.13
N SER A 31 5.86 5.59 -5.44
CA SER A 31 6.55 4.76 -4.44
C SER A 31 7.86 5.43 -4.02
N ILE A 32 7.90 5.89 -2.80
CA ILE A 32 9.09 6.52 -2.19
C ILE A 32 9.97 5.43 -1.59
N ARG A 33 11.27 5.51 -1.86
CA ARG A 33 12.27 4.52 -1.42
C ARG A 33 13.50 5.17 -0.78
N ARG A 34 13.35 6.41 -0.33
CA ARG A 34 14.31 7.15 0.50
C ARG A 34 13.52 8.05 1.44
N TYR A 35 13.73 7.86 2.71
CA TYR A 35 13.02 8.56 3.76
C TYR A 35 13.99 9.40 4.58
N LYS A 36 13.48 10.48 5.15
CA LYS A 36 14.19 11.21 6.20
C LYS A 36 14.13 10.39 7.49
N PRO A 37 15.12 10.55 8.40
CA PRO A 37 15.15 9.77 9.65
C PRO A 37 14.13 10.22 10.69
N GLU A 38 13.58 11.43 10.54
CA GLU A 38 12.58 11.94 11.47
C GLU A 38 11.27 11.16 11.41
N GLN A 39 10.70 10.91 12.59
CA GLN A 39 9.41 10.25 12.71
C GLN A 39 8.28 11.18 12.29
N ILE A 40 7.26 10.62 11.63
CA ILE A 40 6.02 11.34 11.30
C ILE A 40 5.26 11.67 12.58
N LYS A 41 4.46 12.73 12.53
CA LYS A 41 3.63 13.15 13.68
C LYS A 41 2.49 12.18 13.93
N ASP A 42 2.02 12.12 15.18
CA ASP A 42 0.94 11.20 15.57
C ASP A 42 -0.36 11.50 14.81
N GLU A 43 -0.70 12.78 14.59
CA GLU A 43 -1.88 13.17 13.83
C GLU A 43 -1.79 12.79 12.35
N GLU A 44 -0.58 12.82 11.75
CA GLU A 44 -0.35 12.37 10.38
C GLU A 44 -0.49 10.85 10.26
N LEU A 45 0.07 10.11 11.22
CA LEU A 45 -0.10 8.67 11.29
C LEU A 45 -1.57 8.30 11.46
N GLN A 46 -2.27 8.92 12.40
CA GLN A 46 -3.69 8.69 12.65
C GLN A 46 -4.53 8.91 11.38
N ALA A 47 -4.31 10.00 10.66
CA ALA A 47 -5.04 10.30 9.42
C ALA A 47 -4.83 9.22 8.34
N VAL A 48 -3.59 8.69 8.23
CA VAL A 48 -3.29 7.61 7.29
C VAL A 48 -3.97 6.31 7.70
N LEU A 49 -3.91 5.93 8.98
CA LEU A 49 -4.53 4.70 9.48
C LEU A 49 -6.06 4.76 9.35
N GLU A 50 -6.66 5.89 9.73
CA GLU A 50 -8.10 6.11 9.61
C GLU A 50 -8.57 5.97 8.16
N ALA A 51 -7.87 6.59 7.19
CA ALA A 51 -8.20 6.45 5.77
C ALA A 51 -8.19 4.99 5.29
N GLY A 52 -7.33 4.15 5.87
CA GLY A 52 -7.31 2.72 5.63
C GLY A 52 -8.62 2.05 6.05
N THR A 53 -9.20 2.43 7.17
CA THR A 53 -10.45 1.85 7.70
C THR A 53 -11.68 2.15 6.83
N PHE A 54 -11.61 3.18 5.98
CA PHE A 54 -12.67 3.53 5.02
C PHE A 54 -12.55 2.80 3.67
N ALA A 55 -11.60 1.88 3.52
CA ALA A 55 -11.55 1.05 2.31
C ALA A 55 -12.80 0.15 2.22
N PRO A 56 -13.37 -0.03 1.02
CA PRO A 56 -14.47 -0.97 0.86
C PRO A 56 -13.98 -2.40 1.13
N THR A 57 -14.78 -3.17 1.84
CA THR A 57 -14.52 -4.59 2.12
C THR A 57 -15.68 -5.46 1.64
N GLY A 58 -15.39 -6.68 1.28
CA GLY A 58 -16.41 -7.63 0.85
C GLY A 58 -17.51 -7.75 1.89
N MET A 59 -18.79 -7.57 1.48
CA MET A 59 -19.96 -7.60 2.35
C MET A 59 -19.92 -6.60 3.54
N GLY A 60 -18.99 -5.66 3.54
CA GLY A 60 -18.79 -4.73 4.66
C GLY A 60 -18.23 -5.38 5.93
N TYR A 61 -17.57 -6.53 5.82
CA TYR A 61 -17.10 -7.30 6.98
C TYR A 61 -15.95 -6.66 7.75
N GLN A 62 -15.24 -5.68 7.16
CA GLN A 62 -14.11 -5.00 7.80
C GLN A 62 -13.06 -5.99 8.37
N ASP A 63 -12.79 -7.07 7.61
CA ASP A 63 -11.87 -8.15 7.98
C ASP A 63 -10.42 -7.70 8.23
N PRO A 64 -9.86 -6.70 7.50
CA PRO A 64 -8.46 -6.34 7.68
C PRO A 64 -8.13 -5.72 9.04
N TRP A 65 -6.94 -6.07 9.56
CA TRP A 65 -6.31 -5.51 10.75
C TRP A 65 -5.09 -4.69 10.35
N ILE A 66 -4.95 -3.51 10.95
CA ILE A 66 -3.85 -2.58 10.67
C ILE A 66 -2.97 -2.47 11.91
N VAL A 67 -1.65 -2.65 11.74
CA VAL A 67 -0.66 -2.50 12.81
C VAL A 67 0.42 -1.52 12.36
N ALA A 68 0.53 -0.37 13.02
CA ALA A 68 1.62 0.58 12.82
C ALA A 68 2.77 0.28 13.76
N VAL A 69 3.97 0.17 13.22
CA VAL A 69 5.21 -0.12 13.95
C VAL A 69 6.16 1.06 13.79
N GLN A 70 6.51 1.70 14.92
CA GLN A 70 7.47 2.79 14.99
C GLN A 70 8.66 2.45 15.92
N ASN A 71 8.58 1.31 16.61
CA ASN A 71 9.68 0.83 17.43
C ASN A 71 10.83 0.35 16.53
N PRO A 72 12.05 0.94 16.66
CA PRO A 72 13.15 0.66 15.76
C PRO A 72 13.67 -0.78 15.86
N GLU A 73 13.59 -1.41 17.03
CA GLU A 73 14.02 -2.81 17.21
C GLU A 73 13.07 -3.76 16.49
N ILE A 74 11.77 -3.49 16.54
CA ILE A 74 10.77 -4.28 15.82
C ILE A 74 10.90 -4.05 14.30
N ILE A 75 11.15 -2.81 13.84
CA ILE A 75 11.40 -2.52 12.43
C ILE A 75 12.63 -3.27 11.93
N ALA A 76 13.72 -3.26 12.70
CA ALA A 76 14.93 -4.03 12.35
C ALA A 76 14.63 -5.54 12.25
N LYS A 77 13.86 -6.08 13.20
CA LYS A 77 13.41 -7.47 13.17
C LYS A 77 12.57 -7.79 11.94
N LEU A 78 11.60 -6.94 11.59
CA LEU A 78 10.79 -7.08 10.37
C LEU A 78 11.66 -7.06 9.11
N SER A 79 12.67 -6.18 9.06
CA SER A 79 13.63 -6.12 7.94
C SER A 79 14.38 -7.43 7.78
N GLU A 80 14.93 -7.99 8.87
CA GLU A 80 15.64 -9.27 8.83
C GLU A 80 14.71 -10.45 8.45
N MET A 81 13.48 -10.45 8.93
CA MET A 81 12.48 -11.45 8.53
C MET A 81 12.17 -11.36 7.02
N ASN A 82 11.97 -10.15 6.49
CA ASN A 82 11.66 -9.93 5.09
C ASN A 82 12.83 -10.35 4.18
N LYS A 83 14.08 -10.06 4.58
CA LYS A 83 15.28 -10.44 3.84
C LYS A 83 15.40 -11.95 3.59
N LYS A 84 14.83 -12.80 4.45
CA LYS A 84 14.81 -14.25 4.23
C LYS A 84 14.06 -14.67 2.96
N PHE A 85 13.13 -13.82 2.49
CA PHE A 85 12.29 -14.05 1.31
C PHE A 85 12.53 -13.03 0.19
N TYR A 86 13.34 -12.01 0.45
CA TYR A 86 13.65 -10.93 -0.50
C TYR A 86 14.93 -11.27 -1.25
N THR A 87 14.87 -11.20 -2.59
CA THR A 87 16.02 -11.51 -3.46
C THR A 87 16.84 -10.28 -3.86
N GLY A 88 16.42 -9.09 -3.46
CA GLY A 88 17.15 -7.84 -3.73
C GLY A 88 18.22 -7.54 -2.68
N ALA A 89 19.05 -6.54 -2.95
CA ALA A 89 20.03 -6.02 -2.01
C ALA A 89 19.47 -4.89 -1.15
N GLY A 90 19.95 -4.77 0.09
CA GLY A 90 19.63 -3.66 0.98
C GLY A 90 18.46 -3.93 1.93
N ASP A 91 17.96 -2.85 2.55
CA ASP A 91 16.83 -2.91 3.44
C ASP A 91 15.51 -2.93 2.65
N PRO A 92 14.64 -3.94 2.83
CA PRO A 92 13.36 -4.02 2.16
C PRO A 92 12.42 -2.86 2.46
N TYR A 93 12.58 -2.21 3.62
CA TYR A 93 11.77 -1.06 4.06
C TYR A 93 12.42 0.30 3.77
N TYR A 94 13.59 0.32 3.11
CA TYR A 94 14.26 1.53 2.64
C TYR A 94 14.61 2.54 3.75
N GLY A 95 14.83 2.09 4.98
CA GLY A 95 15.09 2.95 6.13
C GLY A 95 13.90 3.79 6.58
N ALA A 96 12.67 3.39 6.26
CA ALA A 96 11.48 4.10 6.70
C ALA A 96 11.31 4.03 8.22
N PRO A 97 11.00 5.14 8.90
CA PRO A 97 10.84 5.18 10.35
C PRO A 97 9.51 4.58 10.85
N THR A 98 8.56 4.35 9.95
CA THR A 98 7.27 3.73 10.25
C THR A 98 6.96 2.65 9.23
N ILE A 99 6.54 1.47 9.71
CA ILE A 99 6.01 0.39 8.89
C ILE A 99 4.56 0.14 9.30
N VAL A 100 3.65 0.16 8.33
CA VAL A 100 2.24 -0.17 8.59
C VAL A 100 1.95 -1.52 7.92
N LEU A 101 1.68 -2.50 8.75
CA LEU A 101 1.36 -3.88 8.36
C LEU A 101 -0.16 -4.04 8.24
N VAL A 102 -0.60 -4.83 7.27
CA VAL A 102 -2.00 -5.22 7.13
C VAL A 102 -2.12 -6.75 7.14
N PHE A 103 -3.03 -7.21 7.98
CA PHE A 103 -3.39 -8.61 8.15
C PHE A 103 -4.86 -8.80 7.81
N GLY A 104 -5.27 -10.04 7.58
CA GLY A 104 -6.66 -10.40 7.42
C GLY A 104 -6.84 -11.88 7.68
N SER A 105 -8.07 -12.37 7.67
CA SER A 105 -8.37 -13.79 7.81
C SER A 105 -7.67 -14.63 6.74
N SER A 106 -7.43 -15.91 7.03
CA SER A 106 -6.94 -16.81 5.97
C SER A 106 -7.94 -16.87 4.80
N PRO A 107 -7.50 -17.08 3.56
CA PRO A 107 -8.39 -17.17 2.40
C PRO A 107 -9.44 -18.28 2.50
N GLU A 108 -9.17 -19.31 3.28
CA GLU A 108 -10.09 -20.41 3.57
C GLU A 108 -11.26 -19.94 4.45
N LYS A 109 -11.00 -19.01 5.37
CA LYS A 109 -12.02 -18.40 6.22
C LYS A 109 -12.76 -17.26 5.51
N TRP A 110 -12.03 -16.41 4.79
CA TRP A 110 -12.57 -15.29 4.04
C TRP A 110 -11.84 -15.10 2.70
N ARG A 111 -12.45 -15.57 1.63
CA ARG A 111 -11.83 -15.56 0.29
C ARG A 111 -11.42 -14.16 -0.22
N ASN A 112 -12.08 -13.09 0.25
CA ASN A 112 -11.80 -11.72 -0.17
C ASN A 112 -10.74 -11.02 0.70
N SER A 113 -10.24 -11.67 1.74
CA SER A 113 -9.31 -11.10 2.72
C SER A 113 -8.13 -10.35 2.07
N THR A 114 -7.47 -10.98 1.10
CA THR A 114 -6.35 -10.36 0.38
C THR A 114 -6.80 -9.12 -0.42
N ASN A 115 -7.96 -9.19 -1.06
CA ASN A 115 -8.49 -8.04 -1.82
C ASN A 115 -8.84 -6.89 -0.90
N ASP A 116 -9.53 -7.17 0.19
CA ASP A 116 -9.93 -6.19 1.20
C ASP A 116 -8.69 -5.49 1.79
N GLY A 117 -7.69 -6.26 2.24
CA GLY A 117 -6.45 -5.69 2.78
C GLY A 117 -5.62 -4.92 1.75
N THR A 118 -5.66 -5.32 0.49
CA THR A 118 -5.02 -4.59 -0.61
C THR A 118 -5.65 -3.21 -0.80
N LEU A 119 -6.98 -3.09 -0.71
CA LEU A 119 -7.69 -1.82 -0.79
C LEU A 119 -7.37 -0.92 0.41
N VAL A 120 -7.26 -1.48 1.62
CA VAL A 120 -6.80 -0.77 2.83
C VAL A 120 -5.43 -0.14 2.60
N LEU A 121 -4.45 -0.92 2.12
CA LEU A 121 -3.11 -0.42 1.80
C LEU A 121 -3.16 0.66 0.71
N GLY A 122 -3.99 0.48 -0.31
CA GLY A 122 -4.20 1.47 -1.38
C GLY A 122 -4.71 2.81 -0.84
N ASN A 123 -5.75 2.80 0.01
CA ASN A 123 -6.29 4.00 0.64
C ASN A 123 -5.24 4.71 1.49
N MET A 124 -4.52 3.97 2.34
CA MET A 124 -3.44 4.53 3.17
C MET A 124 -2.33 5.19 2.35
N MET A 125 -1.93 4.59 1.22
CA MET A 125 -0.92 5.19 0.34
C MET A 125 -1.40 6.49 -0.31
N ILE A 126 -2.67 6.59 -0.68
CA ILE A 126 -3.27 7.81 -1.25
C ILE A 126 -3.34 8.88 -0.16
N ALA A 127 -3.83 8.53 1.04
CA ALA A 127 -3.90 9.43 2.18
C ALA A 127 -2.52 9.97 2.57
N ALA A 128 -1.51 9.11 2.69
CA ALA A 128 -0.14 9.52 2.97
C ALA A 128 0.34 10.58 1.95
N HIS A 129 0.14 10.33 0.65
CA HIS A 129 0.53 11.27 -0.39
C HIS A 129 -0.22 12.60 -0.31
N SER A 130 -1.51 12.59 0.02
CA SER A 130 -2.35 13.80 0.09
C SER A 130 -1.90 14.77 1.18
N ILE A 131 -1.22 14.28 2.22
CA ILE A 131 -0.68 15.09 3.33
C ILE A 131 0.84 15.27 3.27
N GLY A 132 1.47 14.95 2.11
CA GLY A 132 2.89 15.18 1.87
C GLY A 132 3.82 14.06 2.37
N LEU A 133 3.29 12.96 2.88
CA LEU A 133 4.10 11.79 3.26
C LEU A 133 4.45 10.92 2.05
N GLY A 134 5.58 10.22 2.17
CA GLY A 134 6.03 9.20 1.24
C GLY A 134 5.60 7.80 1.70
N SER A 135 5.18 6.96 0.75
CA SER A 135 4.89 5.56 1.03
C SER A 135 5.38 4.64 -0.09
N CYS A 136 5.65 3.38 0.26
CA CYS A 136 5.96 2.32 -0.69
C CYS A 136 5.35 1.01 -0.21
N TRP A 137 4.63 0.32 -1.09
CA TRP A 137 4.16 -1.04 -0.84
C TRP A 137 5.34 -2.00 -0.71
N ILE A 138 5.33 -2.83 0.33
CA ILE A 138 6.29 -3.90 0.58
C ILE A 138 5.52 -5.23 0.59
N ASN A 139 6.14 -6.28 0.06
CA ASN A 139 5.62 -7.63 0.01
C ASN A 139 6.38 -8.56 0.98
N ARG A 140 5.94 -9.79 1.08
CA ARG A 140 6.45 -10.94 1.84
C ARG A 140 5.84 -11.11 3.22
N GLU A 141 4.89 -10.29 3.58
CA GLU A 141 4.18 -10.42 4.87
C GLU A 141 3.52 -11.79 5.02
N ARG A 142 3.03 -12.37 3.91
CA ARG A 142 2.42 -13.70 3.96
C ARG A 142 3.44 -14.77 4.36
N GLU A 143 4.60 -14.76 3.74
CA GLU A 143 5.69 -15.69 4.03
C GLU A 143 6.29 -15.42 5.41
N MET A 144 6.53 -14.17 5.76
CA MET A 144 7.10 -13.76 7.05
C MET A 144 6.24 -14.23 8.21
N PHE A 145 4.95 -13.94 8.17
CA PHE A 145 4.01 -14.20 9.25
C PHE A 145 3.46 -15.65 9.26
N ALA A 146 3.80 -16.45 8.26
CA ALA A 146 3.60 -17.92 8.29
C ALA A 146 4.67 -18.63 9.13
N THR A 147 5.83 -18.01 9.41
CA THR A 147 6.88 -18.59 10.25
C THR A 147 6.51 -18.56 11.74
N GLU A 148 7.15 -19.39 12.56
CA GLU A 148 6.94 -19.36 14.02
C GLU A 148 7.33 -17.98 14.62
N GLU A 149 8.40 -17.37 14.11
CA GLU A 149 8.80 -16.02 14.50
C GLU A 149 7.75 -14.99 14.19
N GLY A 150 7.13 -15.07 13.00
CA GLY A 150 6.05 -14.18 12.58
C GLY A 150 4.79 -14.36 13.39
N LYS A 151 4.40 -15.60 13.68
CA LYS A 151 3.26 -15.91 14.56
C LYS A 151 3.46 -15.36 15.98
N ALA A 152 4.67 -15.52 16.53
CA ALA A 152 5.00 -14.95 17.82
C ALA A 152 4.90 -13.43 17.84
N LEU A 153 5.31 -12.77 16.74
CA LEU A 153 5.20 -11.32 16.60
C LEU A 153 3.74 -10.86 16.45
N MET A 154 2.90 -11.56 15.70
CA MET A 154 1.45 -11.28 15.64
C MET A 154 0.81 -11.37 17.03
N LYS A 155 1.17 -12.38 17.82
CA LYS A 155 0.70 -12.51 19.21
C LYS A 155 1.18 -11.35 20.08
N GLN A 156 2.42 -10.90 19.93
CA GLN A 156 2.96 -9.71 20.61
C GLN A 156 2.19 -8.44 20.24
N PHE A 157 1.71 -8.33 19.01
CA PHE A 157 0.86 -7.24 18.54
C PHE A 157 -0.60 -7.32 19.05
N GLY A 158 -0.95 -8.37 19.78
CA GLY A 158 -2.32 -8.58 20.28
C GLY A 158 -3.33 -8.97 19.18
N LEU A 159 -2.86 -9.47 18.05
CA LEU A 159 -3.73 -9.88 16.95
C LEU A 159 -4.42 -11.22 17.26
N PRO A 160 -5.67 -11.40 16.77
CA PRO A 160 -6.35 -12.70 16.85
C PRO A 160 -5.59 -13.81 16.11
N ASP A 161 -5.77 -15.05 16.56
CA ASP A 161 -5.25 -16.21 15.88
C ASP A 161 -5.89 -16.42 14.49
N GLY A 162 -5.15 -17.03 13.59
CA GLY A 162 -5.65 -17.41 12.26
C GLY A 162 -5.63 -16.28 11.22
N LEU A 163 -5.01 -15.14 11.55
CA LEU A 163 -4.72 -14.11 10.56
C LEU A 163 -3.49 -14.46 9.71
N VAL A 164 -3.45 -13.91 8.52
CA VAL A 164 -2.32 -13.97 7.60
C VAL A 164 -1.85 -12.57 7.22
N GLY A 165 -0.56 -12.40 6.97
CA GLY A 165 -0.03 -11.14 6.44
C GLY A 165 -0.50 -10.91 5.00
N ILE A 166 -0.92 -9.69 4.68
CA ILE A 166 -1.37 -9.30 3.34
C ILE A 166 -0.29 -8.46 2.65
N GLY A 167 0.23 -7.49 3.32
CA GLY A 167 1.26 -6.59 2.83
C GLY A 167 1.55 -5.50 3.84
N SER A 168 2.52 -4.65 3.53
CA SER A 168 2.81 -3.47 4.35
C SER A 168 3.13 -2.25 3.51
N ILE A 169 3.18 -1.09 4.16
CA ILE A 169 3.76 0.12 3.59
C ILE A 169 4.90 0.61 4.46
N ALA A 170 6.02 0.93 3.82
CA ALA A 170 7.05 1.79 4.36
C ALA A 170 6.52 3.23 4.31
N LEU A 171 6.55 3.97 5.42
CA LEU A 171 5.92 5.28 5.58
C LEU A 171 6.86 6.26 6.26
N GLY A 172 6.91 7.51 5.80
CA GLY A 172 7.74 8.56 6.37
C GLY A 172 7.82 9.81 5.50
N TYR A 173 8.56 10.82 5.94
CA TYR A 173 8.82 12.00 5.11
C TYR A 173 9.76 11.63 3.95
N PRO A 174 9.42 11.97 2.70
CA PRO A 174 10.26 11.65 1.55
C PRO A 174 11.58 12.45 1.60
N ALA A 175 12.72 11.77 1.49
CA ALA A 175 14.03 12.41 1.30
C ALA A 175 14.30 12.71 -0.18
N SER A 176 13.69 11.95 -1.08
CA SER A 176 13.75 12.21 -2.52
C SER A 176 12.56 11.58 -3.24
N PHE A 177 12.22 12.14 -4.40
CA PHE A 177 11.23 11.59 -5.31
C PHE A 177 11.90 10.84 -6.45
N PRO A 178 11.26 9.82 -7.06
CA PRO A 178 11.82 9.14 -8.21
C PRO A 178 12.00 10.13 -9.37
N PRO A 179 13.17 10.13 -10.04
CA PRO A 179 13.50 11.13 -11.05
C PRO A 179 12.68 11.03 -12.33
N THR A 180 12.15 9.84 -12.60
CA THR A 180 11.36 9.55 -13.81
C THR A 180 10.05 8.87 -13.50
N VAL A 181 9.03 9.25 -14.23
CA VAL A 181 7.72 8.60 -14.20
C VAL A 181 7.53 7.84 -15.50
N LYS A 182 7.41 6.53 -15.41
CA LYS A 182 7.10 5.71 -16.60
C LYS A 182 5.74 6.13 -17.17
N PRO A 183 5.64 6.34 -18.49
CA PRO A 183 4.36 6.59 -19.13
C PRO A 183 3.39 5.42 -18.88
N ARG A 184 2.11 5.69 -18.92
CA ARG A 184 1.12 4.63 -18.82
C ARG A 184 1.12 3.82 -20.11
N LYS A 185 0.88 2.53 -19.96
CA LYS A 185 0.76 1.61 -21.09
C LYS A 185 -0.36 2.09 -22.02
N GLU A 186 -0.08 2.16 -23.31
CA GLU A 186 -1.08 2.44 -24.32
C GLU A 186 -2.17 1.36 -24.30
N GLY A 187 -3.42 1.77 -24.52
CA GLY A 187 -4.55 0.85 -24.52
C GLY A 187 -4.77 0.12 -23.20
N TYR A 188 -4.47 0.76 -22.06
CA TYR A 188 -4.58 0.18 -20.72
C TYR A 188 -6.02 -0.23 -20.35
N PHE A 189 -7.03 0.43 -20.91
CA PHE A 189 -8.44 0.10 -20.72
C PHE A 189 -9.19 -0.02 -22.04
N ARG A 190 -10.37 -0.63 -21.98
CA ARG A 190 -11.33 -0.71 -23.08
C ARG A 190 -12.68 -0.23 -22.61
N VAL A 191 -13.41 0.40 -23.50
CA VAL A 191 -14.82 0.78 -23.30
C VAL A 191 -15.63 0.05 -24.36
N ILE A 192 -16.58 -0.76 -23.93
CA ILE A 192 -17.55 -1.46 -24.78
C ILE A 192 -18.86 -0.73 -24.62
N LYS A 193 -19.46 -0.32 -25.76
CA LYS A 193 -20.75 0.39 -25.82
C LYS A 193 -21.72 -0.44 -26.63
#